data_2cfc1541abacca1a6ab7a66324f93bba
#
_entry.id   2cfc1541abacca1a6ab7a66324f93bba
#
_cell.length_a   1.000
_cell.length_b   1.000
_cell.length_c   1.000
_cell.angle_alpha   90.00
_cell.angle_beta   90.00
_cell.angle_gamma   90.00
#
_symmetry.space_group_name_H-M   'P 1'
#
loop_
_entity.id
_entity.type
_entity.pdbx_description
1 polymer ?
#
loop_
_entity_poly.entity_id
_entity_poly.type
_entity_poly.pdbx_seq_one_letter_code
_entity_poly.pdbx_strand_id
1 'polypeptide(L)'
;MKKLLIALLLILPVQVLASDIVDSLNIGAGLRSAYTEVKDEDSSDFNVQSVRLYIDGQFSEKVKFTLNTECEGCAFGKSKKDISILDAIVRFELNDSFNLWIGRMLTPADRIEMNGPYYALSWNQYTVPLLPSDQLGQAGLLGRDEGVTVWGKKGKFQYAAGLFNGVEGGPNQNDNLLFAGRVAYNFLDMEQNPGYYTSSTYFGKGGDIFTVGLSYQSQADGTGTVAEAGDFEATILDVLFEKPLGGGVVTLEGEYKMFDADLSAAALADPACFCLFDGESYFVTAAYLFPLGSKHLQPYIRYTSNEPDFIGMEDSDLVEIGVNYIIKGHNLRFNFNTTDGDANLTGTPGADVQSFSLGVQVQI
;
A
#
# COMPACT_ATOMS: atom_id res chain seq x y z
N MET A 1 20.67 25.76 -26.21
CA MET A 1 19.54 25.17 -26.96
C MET A 1 19.92 23.96 -27.84
N LYS A 2 20.94 23.16 -27.52
CA LYS A 2 21.36 21.98 -28.32
C LYS A 2 21.36 20.66 -27.55
N LYS A 3 20.86 20.63 -26.29
CA LYS A 3 20.83 19.39 -25.46
C LYS A 3 19.44 18.78 -25.29
N LEU A 4 18.38 19.40 -25.86
CA LEU A 4 17.00 18.88 -25.72
C LEU A 4 16.53 18.00 -26.88
N LEU A 5 17.33 17.86 -27.96
CA LEU A 5 16.93 17.10 -29.14
C LEU A 5 17.41 15.64 -29.14
N ILE A 6 18.25 15.22 -28.18
CA ILE A 6 18.83 13.86 -28.16
C ILE A 6 17.95 12.88 -27.40
N ALA A 7 17.08 13.35 -26.49
CA ALA A 7 16.20 12.48 -25.70
C ALA A 7 14.98 11.92 -26.47
N LEU A 8 14.59 12.56 -27.58
CA LEU A 8 13.40 12.14 -28.34
C LEU A 8 13.68 11.08 -29.42
N LEU A 9 14.93 10.82 -29.73
CA LEU A 9 15.31 9.88 -30.81
C LEU A 9 15.60 8.44 -30.32
N LEU A 10 15.62 8.20 -29.00
CA LEU A 10 15.87 6.87 -28.42
C LEU A 10 14.61 6.04 -28.17
N ILE A 11 13.41 6.62 -28.33
CA ILE A 11 12.14 5.92 -28.04
C ILE A 11 11.61 5.12 -29.24
N LEU A 12 12.01 5.45 -30.46
CA LEU A 12 11.46 4.83 -31.68
C LEU A 12 12.01 3.42 -32.05
N PRO A 13 13.25 3.01 -31.69
CA PRO A 13 13.69 1.66 -32.05
C PRO A 13 13.35 0.54 -31.06
N VAL A 14 12.90 0.86 -29.83
CA VAL A 14 12.63 -0.17 -28.79
C VAL A 14 11.36 -0.97 -29.11
N GLN A 15 10.36 -0.37 -29.73
CA GLN A 15 9.12 -1.08 -30.08
C GLN A 15 9.31 -2.13 -31.20
N VAL A 16 10.27 -1.94 -32.09
CA VAL A 16 10.48 -2.85 -33.23
C VAL A 16 11.28 -4.09 -32.83
N LEU A 17 12.13 -4.02 -31.80
CA LEU A 17 12.90 -5.16 -31.32
C LEU A 17 12.17 -6.01 -30.25
N ALA A 18 11.17 -5.45 -29.59
CA ALA A 18 10.39 -6.17 -28.58
C ALA A 18 9.28 -7.06 -29.19
N SER A 19 8.84 -6.77 -30.42
CA SER A 19 7.72 -7.46 -31.06
C SER A 19 8.00 -8.94 -31.40
N ASP A 20 9.25 -9.35 -31.47
CA ASP A 20 9.61 -10.74 -31.77
C ASP A 20 9.86 -11.61 -30.53
N ILE A 21 9.90 -11.00 -29.33
CA ILE A 21 10.25 -11.69 -28.07
C ILE A 21 9.07 -11.65 -27.08
N VAL A 22 8.24 -10.63 -27.11
CA VAL A 22 7.08 -10.46 -26.22
C VAL A 22 5.80 -10.33 -27.03
N ASP A 23 4.75 -11.06 -26.61
CA ASP A 23 3.42 -11.01 -27.26
C ASP A 23 2.75 -9.65 -27.06
N SER A 24 2.98 -8.99 -25.92
CA SER A 24 2.49 -7.64 -25.66
C SER A 24 3.37 -6.90 -24.65
N LEU A 25 3.41 -5.57 -24.79
CA LEU A 25 4.06 -4.65 -23.88
C LEU A 25 3.14 -3.46 -23.61
N ASN A 26 2.81 -3.21 -22.34
CA ASN A 26 2.03 -2.06 -21.90
C ASN A 26 2.92 -1.14 -21.07
N ILE A 27 2.81 0.16 -21.30
CA ILE A 27 3.53 1.19 -20.58
C ILE A 27 2.52 2.19 -20.05
N GLY A 28 2.62 2.51 -18.78
CA GLY A 28 1.78 3.49 -18.10
C GLY A 28 2.60 4.37 -17.17
N ALA A 29 1.96 5.38 -16.61
CA ALA A 29 2.57 6.29 -15.66
C ALA A 29 1.57 6.73 -14.59
N GLY A 30 2.07 7.06 -13.40
CA GLY A 30 1.29 7.59 -12.29
C GLY A 30 1.95 8.81 -11.66
N LEU A 31 1.14 9.76 -11.23
CA LEU A 31 1.55 10.93 -10.47
C LEU A 31 0.53 11.22 -9.38
N ARG A 32 1.01 11.44 -8.16
CA ARG A 32 0.26 12.06 -7.06
C ARG A 32 1.00 13.27 -6.55
N SER A 33 0.28 14.37 -6.39
CA SER A 33 0.81 15.61 -5.84
C SER A 33 -0.26 16.28 -4.98
N ALA A 34 0.16 16.97 -3.92
CA ALA A 34 -0.73 17.73 -3.05
C ALA A 34 -0.09 19.05 -2.59
N TYR A 35 -0.93 20.01 -2.30
CA TYR A 35 -0.63 21.09 -1.39
C TYR A 35 -1.10 20.67 -0.01
N THR A 36 -0.28 20.80 1.00
CA THR A 36 -0.60 20.49 2.38
C THR A 36 -0.22 21.68 3.27
N GLU A 37 -1.10 22.03 4.18
CA GLU A 37 -0.90 23.05 5.21
C GLU A 37 -1.14 22.38 6.57
N VAL A 38 -0.20 22.56 7.50
CA VAL A 38 -0.32 22.13 8.89
C VAL A 38 -0.56 23.36 9.74
N LYS A 39 -1.67 23.36 10.46
CA LYS A 39 -2.06 24.47 11.31
C LYS A 39 -1.10 24.61 12.47
N ASP A 40 -0.81 25.85 12.83
CA ASP A 40 0.08 26.22 13.96
C ASP A 40 1.55 25.82 13.81
N GLU A 41 1.99 25.29 12.66
CA GLU A 41 3.38 24.95 12.37
C GLU A 41 4.06 25.88 11.35
N ASP A 42 3.42 26.95 10.87
CA ASP A 42 3.91 27.79 9.74
C ASP A 42 4.42 26.95 8.54
N SER A 43 3.86 25.73 8.38
CA SER A 43 4.25 24.76 7.37
C SER A 43 3.19 24.65 6.29
N SER A 44 3.54 25.06 5.08
CA SER A 44 2.69 24.87 3.90
C SER A 44 3.54 24.59 2.67
N ASP A 45 3.29 23.43 2.03
CA ASP A 45 4.12 22.95 0.94
C ASP A 45 3.34 22.31 -0.21
N PHE A 46 3.88 22.47 -1.43
CA PHE A 46 3.54 21.60 -2.55
C PHE A 46 4.45 20.38 -2.54
N ASN A 47 3.83 19.21 -2.47
CA ASN A 47 4.53 17.93 -2.41
C ASN A 47 4.18 17.04 -3.60
N VAL A 48 5.20 16.48 -4.24
CA VAL A 48 5.04 15.31 -5.10
C VAL A 48 5.10 14.09 -4.19
N GLN A 49 4.01 13.34 -4.10
CA GLN A 49 3.88 12.20 -3.19
C GLN A 49 4.23 10.87 -3.82
N SER A 50 4.06 10.76 -5.15
CA SER A 50 4.34 9.53 -5.90
C SER A 50 4.59 9.85 -7.37
N VAL A 51 5.57 9.18 -7.96
CA VAL A 51 5.84 9.20 -9.41
C VAL A 51 6.15 7.78 -9.84
N ARG A 52 5.29 7.20 -10.70
CA ARG A 52 5.42 5.82 -11.15
C ARG A 52 5.55 5.71 -12.66
N LEU A 53 6.36 4.77 -13.10
CA LEU A 53 6.34 4.21 -14.43
C LEU A 53 5.94 2.74 -14.32
N TYR A 54 4.97 2.32 -15.12
CA TYR A 54 4.47 0.96 -15.17
C TYR A 54 4.89 0.31 -16.48
N ILE A 55 5.45 -0.88 -16.42
CA ILE A 55 5.81 -1.69 -17.58
C ILE A 55 5.33 -3.12 -17.34
N ASP A 56 4.36 -3.56 -18.10
CA ASP A 56 3.87 -4.93 -18.09
C ASP A 56 4.10 -5.58 -19.44
N GLY A 57 4.70 -6.76 -19.45
CA GLY A 57 4.95 -7.51 -20.67
C GLY A 57 4.48 -8.95 -20.56
N GLN A 58 4.16 -9.55 -21.71
CA GLN A 58 3.71 -10.91 -21.82
C GLN A 58 4.58 -11.67 -22.81
N PHE A 59 5.25 -12.74 -22.35
CA PHE A 59 6.02 -13.66 -23.18
C PHE A 59 5.16 -14.80 -23.73
N SER A 60 4.09 -15.15 -23.03
CA SER A 60 3.09 -16.14 -23.42
C SER A 60 1.83 -15.94 -22.58
N GLU A 61 0.75 -16.64 -22.87
CA GLU A 61 -0.48 -16.60 -22.05
C GLU A 61 -0.23 -16.82 -20.54
N LYS A 62 0.80 -17.59 -20.20
CA LYS A 62 1.10 -18.00 -18.81
C LYS A 62 2.33 -17.33 -18.20
N VAL A 63 3.20 -16.72 -19.01
CA VAL A 63 4.43 -16.12 -18.53
C VAL A 63 4.43 -14.64 -18.85
N LYS A 64 4.46 -13.84 -17.79
CA LYS A 64 4.41 -12.38 -17.85
C LYS A 64 5.50 -11.78 -16.97
N PHE A 65 5.77 -10.50 -17.15
CA PHE A 65 6.62 -9.74 -16.23
C PHE A 65 5.99 -8.39 -15.91
N THR A 66 6.35 -7.86 -14.75
CA THR A 66 6.03 -6.49 -14.33
C THR A 66 7.32 -5.82 -13.89
N LEU A 67 7.53 -4.58 -14.34
CA LEU A 67 8.57 -3.68 -13.85
C LEU A 67 7.94 -2.33 -13.58
N ASN A 68 7.89 -1.92 -12.32
CA ASN A 68 7.37 -0.62 -11.91
C ASN A 68 8.43 0.15 -11.15
N THR A 69 8.37 1.47 -11.23
CA THR A 69 9.21 2.36 -10.42
C THR A 69 8.36 3.15 -9.44
N GLU A 70 9.00 3.71 -8.42
CA GLU A 70 8.40 4.68 -7.51
C GLU A 70 9.44 5.73 -7.13
N CYS A 71 8.97 6.91 -6.75
CA CYS A 71 9.78 7.92 -6.11
C CYS A 71 10.02 7.52 -4.65
N GLU A 72 11.23 7.07 -4.34
CA GLU A 72 11.62 6.76 -2.97
C GLU A 72 11.56 8.01 -2.07
N GLY A 73 10.90 7.88 -0.92
CA GLY A 73 10.75 8.95 0.05
C GLY A 73 9.73 10.04 -0.33
N CYS A 74 9.13 10.02 -1.53
CA CYS A 74 8.10 10.99 -1.89
C CYS A 74 6.88 10.89 -0.96
N ALA A 75 6.37 9.69 -0.74
CA ALA A 75 5.21 9.45 0.12
C ALA A 75 5.43 9.82 1.59
N PHE A 76 6.67 9.86 2.05
CA PHE A 76 7.06 10.10 3.44
C PHE A 76 7.75 11.46 3.63
N GLY A 77 7.64 12.36 2.65
CA GLY A 77 8.15 13.74 2.77
C GLY A 77 9.67 13.87 2.91
N LYS A 78 10.44 12.80 2.57
CA LYS A 78 11.91 12.87 2.65
C LYS A 78 12.49 13.89 1.66
N SER A 79 13.57 14.55 2.04
CA SER A 79 14.25 15.54 1.19
C SER A 79 14.90 14.91 -0.05
N LYS A 80 15.38 13.68 0.05
CA LYS A 80 15.92 12.90 -1.06
C LYS A 80 14.77 12.12 -1.74
N LYS A 81 14.59 12.36 -3.02
CA LYS A 81 13.51 11.81 -3.86
C LYS A 81 14.14 11.11 -5.06
N ASP A 82 14.67 9.93 -4.84
CA ASP A 82 15.26 9.10 -5.90
C ASP A 82 14.17 8.22 -6.54
N ILE A 83 14.41 7.77 -7.75
CA ILE A 83 13.56 6.77 -8.41
C ILE A 83 14.18 5.41 -8.16
N SER A 84 13.40 4.51 -7.58
CA SER A 84 13.78 3.13 -7.30
C SER A 84 12.86 2.15 -8.02
N ILE A 85 13.28 0.89 -8.08
CA ILE A 85 12.46 -0.22 -8.56
C ILE A 85 11.42 -0.55 -7.49
N LEU A 86 10.15 -0.37 -7.83
CA LEU A 86 9.04 -0.74 -6.96
C LEU A 86 8.69 -2.24 -7.10
N ASP A 87 8.39 -2.67 -8.32
CA ASP A 87 8.11 -4.06 -8.63
C ASP A 87 9.07 -4.56 -9.72
N ALA A 88 9.57 -5.79 -9.58
CA ALA A 88 10.35 -6.51 -10.60
C ALA A 88 9.95 -7.99 -10.50
N ILE A 89 8.91 -8.40 -11.22
CA ILE A 89 8.23 -9.67 -11.03
C ILE A 89 8.25 -10.50 -12.31
N VAL A 90 8.65 -11.76 -12.21
CA VAL A 90 8.31 -12.79 -13.19
C VAL A 90 7.05 -13.50 -12.70
N ARG A 91 6.02 -13.52 -13.54
CA ARG A 91 4.68 -14.02 -13.19
C ARG A 91 4.36 -15.27 -14.00
N PHE A 92 4.20 -16.40 -13.31
CA PHE A 92 3.67 -17.64 -13.87
C PHE A 92 2.18 -17.73 -13.49
N GLU A 93 1.30 -17.32 -14.40
CA GLU A 93 -0.15 -17.30 -14.21
C GLU A 93 -0.76 -18.52 -14.89
N LEU A 94 -0.85 -19.63 -14.15
CA LEU A 94 -1.15 -20.94 -14.70
C LEU A 94 -2.65 -21.20 -14.84
N ASN A 95 -3.43 -20.78 -13.82
CA ASN A 95 -4.88 -20.90 -13.80
C ASN A 95 -5.48 -20.09 -12.64
N ASP A 96 -6.79 -20.04 -12.52
CA ASP A 96 -7.47 -19.27 -11.48
C ASP A 96 -7.07 -19.66 -10.04
N SER A 97 -6.71 -20.94 -9.83
CA SER A 97 -6.50 -21.48 -8.50
C SER A 97 -5.04 -21.57 -8.08
N PHE A 98 -4.09 -21.44 -9.02
CA PHE A 98 -2.67 -21.59 -8.73
C PHE A 98 -1.82 -20.76 -9.68
N ASN A 99 -1.11 -19.79 -9.11
CA ASN A 99 -0.18 -18.92 -9.79
C ASN A 99 1.06 -18.75 -8.92
N LEU A 100 2.20 -18.44 -9.55
CA LEU A 100 3.49 -18.27 -8.88
C LEU A 100 4.12 -16.97 -9.38
N TRP A 101 4.45 -16.07 -8.48
CA TRP A 101 5.21 -14.86 -8.75
C TRP A 101 6.56 -14.91 -8.04
N ILE A 102 7.60 -14.44 -8.70
CA ILE A 102 8.98 -14.47 -8.18
C ILE A 102 9.63 -13.12 -8.47
N GLY A 103 10.31 -12.54 -7.49
CA GLY A 103 11.04 -11.28 -7.58
C GLY A 103 10.63 -10.30 -6.50
N ARG A 104 10.70 -9.00 -6.79
CA ARG A 104 10.28 -7.95 -5.87
C ARG A 104 8.80 -7.61 -6.11
N MET A 105 7.96 -7.75 -5.08
CA MET A 105 6.50 -7.60 -5.19
C MET A 105 5.88 -7.22 -3.85
N LEU A 106 4.59 -6.84 -3.87
CA LEU A 106 3.82 -6.70 -2.62
C LEU A 106 3.85 -7.99 -1.81
N THR A 107 4.22 -7.89 -0.55
CA THR A 107 4.03 -9.00 0.40
C THR A 107 2.54 -9.19 0.66
N PRO A 108 2.03 -10.43 0.73
CA PRO A 108 0.67 -10.65 1.19
C PRO A 108 0.43 -10.03 2.57
N ALA A 109 -0.49 -9.07 2.63
CA ALA A 109 -0.73 -8.24 3.80
C ALA A 109 -2.22 -7.89 3.92
N ASP A 110 -2.55 -6.92 4.75
CA ASP A 110 -3.88 -6.34 4.83
C ASP A 110 -4.27 -5.55 3.57
N ARG A 111 -5.52 -5.13 3.54
CA ARG A 111 -6.11 -4.44 2.39
C ARG A 111 -5.39 -3.13 2.08
N ILE A 112 -5.12 -2.30 3.11
CA ILE A 112 -4.58 -0.96 2.89
C ILE A 112 -3.14 -1.00 2.36
N GLU A 113 -2.33 -1.95 2.80
CA GLU A 113 -0.97 -2.12 2.29
C GLU A 113 -0.94 -2.71 0.87
N MET A 114 -1.85 -3.66 0.56
CA MET A 114 -1.91 -4.28 -0.76
C MET A 114 -2.63 -3.44 -1.83
N ASN A 115 -3.31 -2.34 -1.49
CA ASN A 115 -3.93 -1.48 -2.49
C ASN A 115 -3.01 -0.34 -2.95
N GLY A 116 -2.09 0.09 -2.11
CA GLY A 116 -1.23 1.23 -2.38
C GLY A 116 -1.99 2.56 -2.51
N PRO A 117 -1.28 3.70 -2.64
CA PRO A 117 -1.90 5.03 -2.55
C PRO A 117 -2.85 5.37 -3.69
N TYR A 118 -2.71 4.73 -4.86
CA TYR A 118 -3.56 5.01 -6.02
C TYR A 118 -4.95 4.38 -5.90
N TYR A 119 -5.09 3.30 -5.14
CA TYR A 119 -6.33 2.54 -4.99
C TYR A 119 -6.99 2.70 -3.61
N ALA A 120 -6.36 3.45 -2.71
CA ALA A 120 -6.94 3.85 -1.43
C ALA A 120 -8.12 4.82 -1.63
N LEU A 121 -9.15 4.69 -0.79
CA LEU A 121 -10.32 5.57 -0.79
C LEU A 121 -9.96 6.94 -0.20
N SER A 122 -9.40 6.95 1.01
CA SER A 122 -8.88 8.16 1.65
C SER A 122 -7.62 8.67 0.95
N TRP A 123 -7.26 9.91 1.18
CA TRP A 123 -6.04 10.49 0.60
C TRP A 123 -4.80 10.05 1.36
N ASN A 124 -4.87 10.07 2.69
CA ASN A 124 -3.81 9.57 3.54
C ASN A 124 -3.98 8.05 3.68
N GLN A 125 -3.11 7.30 3.01
CA GLN A 125 -3.19 5.84 3.03
C GLN A 125 -2.79 5.29 4.40
N TYR A 126 -1.64 5.72 4.91
CA TYR A 126 -1.02 5.16 6.10
C TYR A 126 -1.27 6.02 7.34
N THR A 127 -2.22 5.60 8.16
CA THR A 127 -2.53 6.18 9.47
C THR A 127 -2.40 5.16 10.60
N VAL A 128 -2.06 3.91 10.25
CA VAL A 128 -1.85 2.76 11.12
C VAL A 128 -0.42 2.25 10.98
N PRO A 129 0.12 1.50 11.95
CA PRO A 129 1.48 0.96 11.89
C PRO A 129 1.73 0.15 10.63
N LEU A 130 2.94 0.33 10.06
CA LEU A 130 3.38 -0.35 8.86
C LEU A 130 3.99 -1.72 9.17
N LEU A 131 3.75 -2.69 8.30
CA LEU A 131 4.41 -3.98 8.28
C LEU A 131 5.89 -3.84 7.83
N PRO A 132 6.75 -4.86 8.07
CA PRO A 132 8.19 -4.80 7.74
C PRO A 132 8.49 -4.37 6.30
N SER A 133 7.71 -4.82 5.34
CA SER A 133 7.90 -4.48 3.91
C SER A 133 7.70 -2.99 3.57
N ASP A 134 7.16 -2.19 4.49
CA ASP A 134 7.02 -0.73 4.33
C ASP A 134 8.05 0.09 5.14
N GLN A 135 9.03 -0.55 5.77
CA GLN A 135 10.01 0.09 6.66
C GLN A 135 11.20 0.77 5.95
N LEU A 136 11.05 1.10 4.66
CA LEU A 136 11.95 1.96 3.88
C LEU A 136 13.43 1.53 3.89
N GLY A 137 13.70 0.28 3.52
CA GLY A 137 15.03 -0.22 3.22
C GLY A 137 15.76 -0.86 4.41
N GLN A 138 15.11 -1.07 5.54
CA GLN A 138 15.58 -2.00 6.57
C GLN A 138 15.00 -3.39 6.36
N ALA A 139 13.72 -3.43 5.94
CA ALA A 139 13.05 -4.63 5.47
C ALA A 139 12.28 -4.27 4.23
N GLY A 140 12.09 -4.49 3.20
CA GLY A 140 11.28 -4.06 2.07
C GLY A 140 11.20 -2.55 1.81
N LEU A 141 10.36 -2.15 0.89
CA LEU A 141 10.13 -0.76 0.50
C LEU A 141 8.74 -0.60 -0.11
N LEU A 142 7.93 0.28 0.46
CA LEU A 142 6.59 0.62 -0.03
C LEU A 142 5.69 -0.63 -0.23
N GLY A 143 5.68 -1.53 0.77
CA GLY A 143 4.93 -2.78 0.77
C GLY A 143 5.55 -3.91 -0.05
N ARG A 144 6.74 -3.70 -0.65
CA ARG A 144 7.41 -4.68 -1.52
C ARG A 144 8.67 -5.23 -0.88
N ASP A 145 8.87 -6.51 -1.15
CA ASP A 145 10.07 -7.21 -0.77
C ASP A 145 10.44 -8.27 -1.82
N GLU A 146 11.68 -8.72 -1.80
CA GLU A 146 12.17 -9.79 -2.65
C GLU A 146 11.73 -11.14 -2.10
N GLY A 147 11.09 -11.95 -2.95
CA GLY A 147 10.60 -13.25 -2.52
C GLY A 147 9.84 -14.02 -3.58
N VAL A 148 9.02 -14.95 -3.09
CA VAL A 148 8.16 -15.80 -3.89
C VAL A 148 6.77 -15.87 -3.28
N THR A 149 5.73 -15.75 -4.11
CA THR A 149 4.34 -15.84 -3.68
C THR A 149 3.57 -16.83 -4.54
N VAL A 150 2.85 -17.73 -3.90
CA VAL A 150 1.80 -18.55 -4.51
C VAL A 150 0.45 -17.91 -4.21
N TRP A 151 -0.41 -17.76 -5.22
CA TRP A 151 -1.72 -17.16 -5.05
C TRP A 151 -2.77 -17.77 -5.98
N GLY A 152 -4.02 -17.58 -5.63
CA GLY A 152 -5.13 -18.04 -6.44
C GLY A 152 -6.50 -17.73 -5.83
N LYS A 153 -7.54 -18.15 -6.57
CA LYS A 153 -8.93 -18.03 -6.15
C LYS A 153 -9.68 -19.32 -6.45
N LYS A 154 -10.63 -19.69 -5.58
CA LYS A 154 -11.51 -20.83 -5.77
C LYS A 154 -12.89 -20.55 -5.16
N GLY A 155 -13.91 -20.49 -6.03
CA GLY A 155 -15.25 -20.08 -5.60
C GLY A 155 -15.26 -18.68 -5.05
N LYS A 156 -15.54 -18.52 -3.76
CA LYS A 156 -15.57 -17.24 -3.04
C LYS A 156 -14.27 -16.96 -2.27
N PHE A 157 -13.32 -17.88 -2.27
CA PHE A 157 -12.03 -17.71 -1.60
C PHE A 157 -10.98 -17.14 -2.53
N GLN A 158 -10.17 -16.25 -1.97
CA GLN A 158 -8.88 -15.79 -2.52
C GLN A 158 -7.79 -16.09 -1.49
N TYR A 159 -6.59 -16.43 -1.95
CA TYR A 159 -5.46 -16.65 -1.08
C TYR A 159 -4.16 -16.18 -1.73
N ALA A 160 -3.21 -15.78 -0.91
CA ALA A 160 -1.81 -15.56 -1.25
C ALA A 160 -0.95 -15.97 -0.06
N ALA A 161 0.20 -16.62 -0.33
CA ALA A 161 1.17 -16.95 0.69
C ALA A 161 2.57 -16.96 0.07
N GLY A 162 3.55 -16.41 0.79
CA GLY A 162 4.90 -16.27 0.28
C GLY A 162 5.97 -16.28 1.36
N LEU A 163 7.21 -16.36 0.89
CA LEU A 163 8.43 -16.20 1.67
C LEU A 163 9.23 -15.05 1.07
N PHE A 164 9.72 -14.18 1.93
CA PHE A 164 10.40 -12.94 1.57
C PHE A 164 11.64 -12.75 2.43
N ASN A 165 12.52 -11.83 2.04
CA ASN A 165 13.70 -11.53 2.85
C ASN A 165 13.32 -10.95 4.22
N GLY A 166 12.37 -10.03 4.28
CA GLY A 166 12.05 -9.30 5.51
C GLY A 166 13.20 -8.38 5.93
N VAL A 167 13.50 -8.34 7.23
CA VAL A 167 14.67 -7.62 7.73
C VAL A 167 15.93 -8.42 7.42
N GLU A 168 16.92 -7.75 6.81
CA GLU A 168 18.23 -8.32 6.44
C GLU A 168 19.33 -7.66 7.29
N GLY A 169 20.12 -8.47 7.99
CA GLY A 169 21.11 -7.96 8.95
C GLY A 169 20.44 -7.37 10.21
N GLY A 170 21.08 -6.42 10.90
CA GLY A 170 20.55 -5.91 12.18
C GLY A 170 20.21 -7.04 13.16
N PRO A 171 18.98 -7.19 13.63
CA PRO A 171 18.58 -8.29 14.51
C PRO A 171 18.68 -9.66 13.81
N ASN A 172 18.37 -9.73 12.52
CA ASN A 172 18.34 -10.99 11.78
C ASN A 172 19.74 -11.40 11.25
N GLN A 173 20.57 -11.91 12.13
CA GLN A 173 21.92 -12.42 11.78
C GLN A 173 21.89 -13.85 11.19
N ASN A 174 20.75 -14.52 11.23
CA ASN A 174 20.57 -15.90 10.80
C ASN A 174 19.92 -16.03 9.42
N ASP A 175 19.63 -14.90 8.74
CA ASP A 175 18.93 -14.82 7.46
C ASP A 175 17.57 -15.57 7.48
N ASN A 176 16.81 -15.43 8.58
CA ASN A 176 15.47 -15.98 8.70
C ASN A 176 14.54 -15.26 7.72
N LEU A 177 13.75 -16.02 6.97
CA LEU A 177 12.81 -15.45 6.01
C LEU A 177 11.52 -14.97 6.68
N LEU A 178 10.95 -13.90 6.16
CA LEU A 178 9.61 -13.44 6.48
C LEU A 178 8.59 -14.35 5.80
N PHE A 179 7.70 -14.97 6.57
CA PHE A 179 6.48 -15.57 6.05
C PHE A 179 5.39 -14.51 5.98
N ALA A 180 4.67 -14.44 4.85
CA ALA A 180 3.52 -13.56 4.67
C ALA A 180 2.38 -14.32 4.00
N GLY A 181 1.18 -14.23 4.58
CA GLY A 181 0.00 -14.92 4.06
C GLY A 181 -1.28 -14.12 4.22
N ARG A 182 -2.22 -14.29 3.29
CA ARG A 182 -3.56 -13.71 3.32
C ARG A 182 -4.57 -14.69 2.77
N VAL A 183 -5.73 -14.77 3.41
CA VAL A 183 -6.94 -15.39 2.87
C VAL A 183 -8.08 -14.40 2.90
N ALA A 184 -8.95 -14.42 1.90
CA ALA A 184 -10.13 -13.56 1.87
C ALA A 184 -11.35 -14.35 1.38
N TYR A 185 -12.52 -14.04 1.96
CA TYR A 185 -13.80 -14.61 1.56
C TYR A 185 -14.74 -13.52 1.07
N ASN A 186 -15.20 -13.68 -0.16
CA ASN A 186 -16.13 -12.75 -0.82
C ASN A 186 -17.56 -13.25 -0.62
N PHE A 187 -18.30 -12.66 0.30
CA PHE A 187 -19.69 -13.07 0.62
C PHE A 187 -20.66 -12.77 -0.53
N LEU A 188 -20.43 -11.65 -1.23
CA LEU A 188 -21.23 -11.20 -2.38
C LEU A 188 -20.44 -11.42 -3.68
N ASP A 189 -20.23 -10.42 -4.50
CA ASP A 189 -19.47 -10.56 -5.73
C ASP A 189 -17.97 -10.66 -5.46
N MET A 190 -17.25 -11.38 -6.33
CA MET A 190 -15.79 -11.53 -6.24
C MET A 190 -15.10 -10.22 -6.63
N GLU A 191 -14.21 -9.74 -5.80
CA GLU A 191 -13.33 -8.63 -6.16
C GLU A 191 -12.46 -8.96 -7.37
N GLN A 192 -12.41 -8.04 -8.33
CA GLN A 192 -11.67 -8.22 -9.59
C GLN A 192 -10.40 -7.35 -9.58
N ASN A 193 -9.33 -7.90 -9.02
CA ASN A 193 -8.03 -7.24 -8.95
C ASN A 193 -6.96 -8.04 -9.70
N PRO A 194 -5.88 -7.39 -10.17
CA PRO A 194 -4.70 -8.09 -10.65
C PRO A 194 -4.05 -8.90 -9.53
N GLY A 195 -3.82 -10.18 -9.78
CA GLY A 195 -3.17 -11.06 -8.80
C GLY A 195 -3.97 -11.17 -7.51
N TYR A 196 -3.28 -10.91 -6.39
CA TYR A 196 -3.86 -10.85 -5.05
C TYR A 196 -3.95 -9.42 -4.50
N TYR A 197 -3.74 -8.40 -5.32
CA TYR A 197 -3.84 -7.01 -4.93
C TYR A 197 -5.27 -6.65 -4.53
N THR A 198 -5.44 -5.55 -3.82
CA THR A 198 -6.74 -5.09 -3.30
C THR A 198 -7.09 -3.69 -3.80
N SER A 199 -8.27 -3.21 -3.41
CA SER A 199 -8.70 -1.83 -3.60
C SER A 199 -9.62 -1.44 -2.45
N SER A 200 -9.62 -0.17 -2.05
CA SER A 200 -10.54 0.36 -1.03
C SER A 200 -11.91 0.77 -1.62
N THR A 201 -12.04 0.88 -2.93
CA THR A 201 -13.29 1.20 -3.61
C THR A 201 -13.23 0.80 -5.08
N TYR A 202 -14.34 0.36 -5.62
CA TYR A 202 -14.55 0.06 -7.04
C TYR A 202 -15.49 1.08 -7.70
N PHE A 203 -15.93 2.09 -6.95
CA PHE A 203 -16.90 3.09 -7.40
C PHE A 203 -18.20 2.47 -7.92
N GLY A 204 -18.66 1.37 -7.32
CA GLY A 204 -19.82 0.60 -7.72
C GLY A 204 -19.68 -0.22 -9.00
N LYS A 205 -18.47 -0.29 -9.58
CA LYS A 205 -18.22 -1.06 -10.80
C LYS A 205 -17.80 -2.51 -10.54
N GLY A 206 -17.48 -2.84 -9.31
CA GLY A 206 -17.11 -4.20 -8.87
C GLY A 206 -18.31 -5.12 -8.60
N GLY A 207 -19.54 -4.63 -8.73
CA GLY A 207 -20.75 -5.33 -8.26
C GLY A 207 -21.06 -5.01 -6.80
N ASP A 208 -21.79 -5.90 -6.13
CA ASP A 208 -22.06 -5.84 -4.69
C ASP A 208 -20.89 -6.52 -3.97
N ILE A 209 -20.02 -5.77 -3.30
CA ILE A 209 -18.84 -6.28 -2.60
C ILE A 209 -19.15 -6.43 -1.11
N PHE A 210 -18.81 -7.58 -0.54
CA PHE A 210 -18.62 -7.80 0.89
C PHE A 210 -17.53 -8.84 1.06
N THR A 211 -16.33 -8.37 1.37
CA THR A 211 -15.14 -9.20 1.55
C THR A 211 -14.60 -9.06 2.96
N VAL A 212 -14.22 -10.17 3.55
CA VAL A 212 -13.47 -10.23 4.82
C VAL A 212 -12.15 -10.92 4.52
N GLY A 213 -11.04 -10.28 4.91
CA GLY A 213 -9.68 -10.79 4.78
C GLY A 213 -9.04 -11.04 6.13
N LEU A 214 -8.18 -12.04 6.20
CA LEU A 214 -7.31 -12.34 7.34
C LEU A 214 -5.89 -12.49 6.80
N SER A 215 -4.97 -11.72 7.36
CA SER A 215 -3.54 -11.75 7.02
C SER A 215 -2.71 -12.11 8.23
N TYR A 216 -1.58 -12.76 7.98
CA TYR A 216 -0.59 -13.10 8.99
C TYR A 216 0.80 -12.95 8.41
N GLN A 217 1.70 -12.31 9.18
CA GLN A 217 3.13 -12.24 8.87
C GLN A 217 3.93 -12.64 10.10
N SER A 218 5.09 -13.29 9.89
CA SER A 218 6.03 -13.58 10.98
C SER A 218 7.45 -13.73 10.47
N GLN A 219 8.41 -13.29 11.30
CA GLN A 219 9.84 -13.46 11.06
C GLN A 219 10.56 -13.66 12.40
N ALA A 220 11.29 -14.77 12.54
CA ALA A 220 12.20 -14.95 13.66
C ALA A 220 13.34 -13.95 13.53
N ASP A 221 13.80 -13.40 14.67
CA ASP A 221 14.77 -12.30 14.71
C ASP A 221 14.32 -11.08 13.87
N GLY A 222 13.01 -10.87 13.70
CA GLY A 222 12.41 -9.89 12.80
C GLY A 222 12.40 -8.46 13.32
N THR A 223 12.80 -8.23 14.58
CA THR A 223 12.81 -6.92 15.26
C THR A 223 13.94 -6.84 16.27
N GLY A 224 14.27 -5.64 16.76
CA GLY A 224 15.27 -5.45 17.80
C GLY A 224 16.64 -5.00 17.28
N THR A 225 17.71 -5.48 17.94
CA THR A 225 19.11 -5.17 17.62
C THR A 225 19.93 -6.43 17.40
N VAL A 226 21.19 -6.28 16.96
CA VAL A 226 22.14 -7.42 16.84
C VAL A 226 22.35 -8.17 18.16
N ALA A 227 22.30 -7.47 19.30
CA ALA A 227 22.54 -8.05 20.62
C ALA A 227 21.25 -8.55 21.29
N GLU A 228 20.13 -7.96 20.94
CA GLU A 228 18.80 -8.18 21.52
C GLU A 228 17.80 -8.32 20.37
N ALA A 229 17.88 -9.43 19.65
CA ALA A 229 16.95 -9.78 18.60
C ALA A 229 15.66 -10.32 19.20
N GLY A 230 14.52 -9.95 18.60
CA GLY A 230 13.18 -10.44 18.96
C GLY A 230 12.43 -10.94 17.72
N ASP A 231 11.47 -11.80 17.96
CA ASP A 231 10.59 -12.28 16.91
C ASP A 231 9.52 -11.23 16.59
N PHE A 232 9.02 -11.25 15.38
CA PHE A 232 7.92 -10.40 14.93
C PHE A 232 6.76 -11.24 14.41
N GLU A 233 5.56 -10.91 14.86
CA GLU A 233 4.30 -11.47 14.36
C GLU A 233 3.27 -10.36 14.16
N ALA A 234 2.42 -10.50 13.13
CA ALA A 234 1.27 -9.63 12.92
C ALA A 234 0.08 -10.44 12.42
N THR A 235 -1.08 -10.21 13.03
CA THR A 235 -2.37 -10.75 12.59
C THR A 235 -3.32 -9.61 12.29
N ILE A 236 -3.89 -9.59 11.09
CA ILE A 236 -4.71 -8.46 10.63
C ILE A 236 -6.02 -8.97 10.04
N LEU A 237 -7.11 -8.38 10.50
CA LEU A 237 -8.46 -8.58 9.96
C LEU A 237 -8.86 -7.34 9.17
N ASP A 238 -9.29 -7.50 7.91
CA ASP A 238 -9.82 -6.40 7.12
C ASP A 238 -11.18 -6.71 6.51
N VAL A 239 -11.93 -5.65 6.24
CA VAL A 239 -13.27 -5.72 5.68
C VAL A 239 -13.47 -4.64 4.62
N LEU A 240 -14.12 -5.01 3.50
CA LEU A 240 -14.67 -4.07 2.54
C LEU A 240 -16.13 -4.40 2.25
N PHE A 241 -16.99 -3.42 2.41
CA PHE A 241 -18.35 -3.45 1.93
C PHE A 241 -18.57 -2.30 0.95
N GLU A 242 -18.95 -2.61 -0.29
CA GLU A 242 -19.33 -1.60 -1.29
C GLU A 242 -20.57 -2.06 -2.03
N LYS A 243 -21.61 -1.21 -2.03
CA LYS A 243 -22.90 -1.53 -2.64
C LYS A 243 -23.64 -0.31 -3.16
N PRO A 244 -24.27 -0.38 -4.35
CA PRO A 244 -25.21 0.63 -4.82
C PRO A 244 -26.38 0.79 -3.85
N LEU A 245 -26.66 2.03 -3.46
CA LEU A 245 -27.75 2.39 -2.56
C LEU A 245 -28.23 3.82 -2.86
N GLY A 246 -29.54 4.03 -3.02
CA GLY A 246 -30.12 5.38 -3.13
C GLY A 246 -29.67 6.18 -4.36
N GLY A 247 -29.27 5.53 -5.44
CA GLY A 247 -28.77 6.17 -6.66
C GLY A 247 -27.27 6.50 -6.66
N GLY A 248 -26.57 6.23 -5.56
CA GLY A 248 -25.12 6.30 -5.40
C GLY A 248 -24.54 4.98 -4.93
N VAL A 249 -23.36 5.01 -4.31
CA VAL A 249 -22.68 3.82 -3.78
C VAL A 249 -22.20 4.08 -2.37
N VAL A 250 -22.56 3.23 -1.43
CA VAL A 250 -21.99 3.19 -0.07
C VAL A 250 -20.71 2.36 -0.12
N THR A 251 -19.65 2.87 0.52
CA THR A 251 -18.41 2.12 0.77
C THR A 251 -18.09 2.19 2.26
N LEU A 252 -17.87 1.04 2.89
CA LEU A 252 -17.36 0.90 4.25
C LEU A 252 -16.11 0.03 4.20
N GLU A 253 -15.03 0.51 4.80
CA GLU A 253 -13.75 -0.19 4.90
C GLU A 253 -13.29 -0.15 6.35
N GLY A 254 -12.66 -1.21 6.82
CA GLY A 254 -12.06 -1.24 8.14
C GLY A 254 -10.98 -2.29 8.25
N GLU A 255 -10.05 -2.05 9.15
CA GLU A 255 -8.99 -2.99 9.51
C GLU A 255 -8.78 -2.97 11.02
N TYR A 256 -8.37 -4.11 11.55
CA TYR A 256 -7.89 -4.30 12.90
C TYR A 256 -6.59 -5.07 12.83
N LYS A 257 -5.52 -4.47 13.33
CA LYS A 257 -4.16 -4.99 13.32
C LYS A 257 -3.72 -5.32 14.75
N MET A 258 -3.15 -6.49 14.93
CA MET A 258 -2.50 -6.94 16.15
C MET A 258 -1.05 -7.24 15.81
N PHE A 259 -0.14 -6.55 16.46
CA PHE A 259 1.31 -6.72 16.33
C PHE A 259 1.86 -7.28 17.62
N ASP A 260 2.78 -8.22 17.50
CA ASP A 260 3.57 -8.78 18.59
C ASP A 260 5.04 -8.68 18.18
N ALA A 261 5.76 -7.78 18.83
CA ALA A 261 7.18 -7.55 18.63
C ALA A 261 7.90 -7.85 19.95
N ASP A 262 8.61 -8.98 20.02
CA ASP A 262 9.33 -9.41 21.24
C ASP A 262 10.55 -8.49 21.49
N LEU A 263 10.27 -7.28 21.99
CA LEU A 263 11.26 -6.23 22.22
C LEU A 263 11.66 -6.13 23.69
N SER A 264 12.95 -6.41 23.98
CA SER A 264 13.49 -6.16 25.32
C SER A 264 13.62 -4.66 25.62
N ALA A 265 13.61 -4.30 26.90
CA ALA A 265 13.89 -2.92 27.32
C ALA A 265 15.29 -2.43 26.89
N ALA A 266 16.24 -3.33 26.70
CA ALA A 266 17.58 -3.01 26.21
C ALA A 266 17.54 -2.70 24.69
N ALA A 267 16.78 -3.46 23.92
CA ALA A 267 16.57 -3.17 22.49
C ALA A 267 15.89 -1.80 22.28
N LEU A 268 14.83 -1.52 23.04
CA LEU A 268 14.09 -0.25 22.98
C LEU A 268 14.95 0.98 23.33
N ALA A 269 15.97 0.80 24.18
CA ALA A 269 16.88 1.87 24.55
C ALA A 269 18.02 2.10 23.55
N ASP A 270 18.23 1.21 22.60
CA ASP A 270 19.30 1.27 21.60
C ASP A 270 18.83 2.07 20.35
N PRO A 271 19.49 3.18 19.99
CA PRO A 271 19.14 3.95 18.79
C PRO A 271 19.36 3.20 17.47
N ALA A 272 20.05 2.06 17.47
CA ALA A 272 20.22 1.17 16.33
C ALA A 272 19.10 0.11 16.21
N CYS A 273 18.11 0.14 17.09
CA CYS A 273 17.00 -0.81 17.04
C CYS A 273 16.21 -0.69 15.74
N PHE A 274 15.98 -1.80 15.11
CA PHE A 274 14.88 -1.98 14.18
C PHE A 274 13.65 -2.38 14.98
N CYS A 275 13.09 -1.43 15.70
CA CYS A 275 11.96 -1.64 16.56
C CYS A 275 10.67 -1.47 15.74
N LEU A 276 9.98 -2.58 15.52
CA LEU A 276 8.65 -2.59 14.94
C LEU A 276 7.61 -2.22 16.01
N PHE A 277 6.43 -1.83 15.56
CA PHE A 277 5.30 -1.55 16.44
C PHE A 277 4.88 -2.83 17.17
N ASP A 278 4.52 -2.67 18.44
CA ASP A 278 3.94 -3.68 19.32
C ASP A 278 2.65 -3.11 19.90
N GLY A 279 1.52 -3.86 19.79
CA GLY A 279 0.21 -3.39 20.23
C GLY A 279 -0.90 -3.57 19.20
N GLU A 280 -1.97 -2.84 19.39
CA GLU A 280 -3.18 -2.92 18.55
C GLU A 280 -3.41 -1.62 17.78
N SER A 281 -4.04 -1.74 16.60
CA SER A 281 -4.40 -0.59 15.79
C SER A 281 -5.61 -0.90 14.93
N TYR A 282 -6.47 0.09 14.70
CA TYR A 282 -7.58 -0.06 13.78
C TYR A 282 -7.93 1.24 13.07
N PHE A 283 -8.58 1.12 11.92
CA PHE A 283 -9.31 2.21 11.32
C PHE A 283 -10.66 1.78 10.78
N VAL A 284 -11.57 2.73 10.65
CA VAL A 284 -12.85 2.58 9.96
C VAL A 284 -13.05 3.77 9.02
N THR A 285 -13.39 3.48 7.77
CA THR A 285 -13.71 4.48 6.75
C THR A 285 -15.14 4.29 6.27
N ALA A 286 -15.91 5.37 6.17
CA ALA A 286 -17.22 5.39 5.55
C ALA A 286 -17.26 6.44 4.43
N ALA A 287 -17.83 6.07 3.28
CA ALA A 287 -17.96 6.96 2.14
C ALA A 287 -19.27 6.73 1.37
N TYR A 288 -19.70 7.77 0.66
CA TYR A 288 -20.82 7.67 -0.26
C TYR A 288 -20.50 8.36 -1.59
N LEU A 289 -20.61 7.61 -2.68
CA LEU A 289 -20.35 8.09 -4.03
C LEU A 289 -21.65 8.67 -4.62
N PHE A 290 -21.70 9.97 -4.82
CA PHE A 290 -22.78 10.66 -5.49
C PHE A 290 -22.50 10.78 -6.98
N PRO A 291 -23.45 10.43 -7.88
CA PRO A 291 -23.34 10.75 -9.29
C PRO A 291 -23.48 12.26 -9.52
N LEU A 292 -22.57 12.82 -10.33
CA LEU A 292 -22.57 14.23 -10.74
C LEU A 292 -22.39 14.34 -12.25
N GLY A 293 -23.46 14.10 -13.00
CA GLY A 293 -23.41 13.96 -14.45
C GLY A 293 -22.53 12.77 -14.86
N SER A 294 -21.45 13.03 -15.62
CA SER A 294 -20.47 12.01 -15.99
C SER A 294 -19.34 11.81 -14.97
N LYS A 295 -19.37 12.52 -13.86
CA LYS A 295 -18.39 12.54 -12.78
C LYS A 295 -19.04 12.07 -11.48
N HIS A 296 -18.24 11.97 -10.42
CA HIS A 296 -18.75 11.59 -9.12
C HIS A 296 -18.10 12.44 -8.02
N LEU A 297 -18.86 12.64 -6.92
CA LEU A 297 -18.37 13.23 -5.69
C LEU A 297 -18.46 12.16 -4.61
N GLN A 298 -17.37 11.95 -3.87
CA GLN A 298 -17.31 10.92 -2.82
C GLN A 298 -16.78 11.53 -1.52
N PRO A 299 -17.66 12.14 -0.70
CA PRO A 299 -17.31 12.46 0.67
C PRO A 299 -17.00 11.19 1.46
N TYR A 300 -16.06 11.30 2.39
CA TYR A 300 -15.68 10.23 3.29
C TYR A 300 -15.26 10.77 4.65
N ILE A 301 -15.32 9.88 5.62
CA ILE A 301 -14.74 10.06 6.95
C ILE A 301 -13.98 8.79 7.31
N ARG A 302 -12.78 8.95 7.90
CA ARG A 302 -11.99 7.89 8.52
C ARG A 302 -11.69 8.25 9.96
N TYR A 303 -11.79 7.27 10.83
CA TYR A 303 -11.25 7.30 12.19
C TYR A 303 -10.18 6.23 12.32
N THR A 304 -9.07 6.58 12.94
CA THR A 304 -7.94 5.68 13.24
C THR A 304 -7.63 5.75 14.73
N SER A 305 -7.25 4.62 15.34
CA SER A 305 -6.71 4.51 16.69
C SER A 305 -5.49 3.58 16.66
N ASN A 306 -4.42 3.98 17.33
CA ASN A 306 -3.22 3.16 17.56
C ASN A 306 -2.99 3.07 19.08
N GLU A 307 -2.87 1.86 19.60
CA GLU A 307 -2.76 1.51 21.00
C GLU A 307 -1.46 0.73 21.20
N PRO A 308 -0.30 1.43 21.42
CA PRO A 308 1.01 0.79 21.59
C PRO A 308 1.15 0.14 22.98
N ASP A 309 1.67 -1.07 23.02
CA ASP A 309 1.95 -1.79 24.28
C ASP A 309 3.29 -1.38 24.94
N PHE A 310 3.97 -0.34 24.43
CA PHE A 310 5.21 0.16 24.99
C PHE A 310 4.98 0.93 26.29
N ILE A 311 5.77 0.59 27.33
CA ILE A 311 5.66 1.23 28.64
C ILE A 311 5.84 2.75 28.54
N GLY A 312 4.80 3.50 28.93
CA GLY A 312 4.81 4.96 28.98
C GLY A 312 4.51 5.66 27.66
N MET A 313 4.12 4.93 26.63
CA MET A 313 3.48 5.50 25.43
C MET A 313 1.98 5.69 25.68
N GLU A 314 1.43 6.73 25.08
CA GLU A 314 0.01 7.02 25.07
C GLU A 314 -0.59 6.51 23.75
N ASP A 315 -1.90 6.25 23.78
CA ASP A 315 -2.65 5.96 22.56
C ASP A 315 -2.68 7.22 21.65
N SER A 316 -2.81 7.00 20.35
CA SER A 316 -2.98 8.07 19.39
C SER A 316 -4.21 7.85 18.52
N ASP A 317 -4.88 8.94 18.12
CA ASP A 317 -6.02 8.86 17.23
C ASP A 317 -5.97 9.91 16.12
N LEU A 318 -6.75 9.68 15.06
CA LEU A 318 -6.86 10.60 13.93
C LEU A 318 -8.24 10.53 13.31
N VAL A 319 -8.82 11.70 13.07
CA VAL A 319 -9.99 11.84 12.21
C VAL A 319 -9.56 12.44 10.87
N GLU A 320 -9.89 11.79 9.76
CA GLU A 320 -9.76 12.35 8.42
C GLU A 320 -11.16 12.55 7.82
N ILE A 321 -11.48 13.76 7.39
CA ILE A 321 -12.70 14.08 6.63
C ILE A 321 -12.27 14.58 5.26
N GLY A 322 -12.80 13.98 4.20
CA GLY A 322 -12.41 14.37 2.85
C GLY A 322 -13.50 14.20 1.81
N VAL A 323 -13.20 14.70 0.62
CA VAL A 323 -14.05 14.59 -0.56
C VAL A 323 -13.18 14.27 -1.78
N ASN A 324 -13.47 13.17 -2.44
CA ASN A 324 -12.92 12.85 -3.75
C ASN A 324 -13.83 13.41 -4.85
N TYR A 325 -13.30 14.22 -5.76
CA TYR A 325 -13.93 14.53 -7.04
C TYR A 325 -13.36 13.61 -8.11
N ILE A 326 -14.15 12.64 -8.55
CA ILE A 326 -13.73 11.55 -9.40
C ILE A 326 -14.13 11.82 -10.85
N ILE A 327 -13.15 11.93 -11.72
CA ILE A 327 -13.31 12.17 -13.14
C ILE A 327 -13.26 10.85 -13.91
N LYS A 328 -12.30 9.96 -13.58
CA LYS A 328 -12.11 8.68 -14.26
C LYS A 328 -11.61 7.60 -13.27
N GLY A 329 -12.44 7.25 -12.26
CA GLY A 329 -12.09 6.26 -11.24
C GLY A 329 -10.76 6.60 -10.57
N HIS A 330 -9.91 5.60 -10.38
CA HIS A 330 -8.56 5.77 -9.83
C HIS A 330 -7.59 6.49 -10.77
N ASN A 331 -7.93 6.61 -12.06
CA ASN A 331 -7.03 7.17 -13.07
C ASN A 331 -6.96 8.70 -13.05
N LEU A 332 -8.03 9.37 -12.61
CA LEU A 332 -8.03 10.83 -12.47
C LEU A 332 -9.01 11.24 -11.38
N ARG A 333 -8.48 11.74 -10.27
CA ARG A 333 -9.26 12.31 -9.18
C ARG A 333 -8.57 13.51 -8.53
N PHE A 334 -9.35 14.41 -8.00
CA PHE A 334 -8.93 15.42 -7.04
C PHE A 334 -9.42 15.01 -5.67
N ASN A 335 -8.67 15.36 -4.65
CA ASN A 335 -9.05 15.14 -3.27
C ASN A 335 -8.89 16.45 -2.49
N PHE A 336 -9.79 16.66 -1.58
CA PHE A 336 -9.73 17.68 -0.55
C PHE A 336 -9.95 16.98 0.78
N ASN A 337 -9.06 17.16 1.75
CA ASN A 337 -9.22 16.57 3.06
C ASN A 337 -8.67 17.48 4.16
N THR A 338 -9.14 17.22 5.38
CA THR A 338 -8.58 17.73 6.63
C THR A 338 -8.40 16.58 7.59
N THR A 339 -7.34 16.64 8.39
CA THR A 339 -7.07 15.71 9.47
C THR A 339 -7.00 16.46 10.80
N ASP A 340 -7.32 15.77 11.88
CA ASP A 340 -7.22 16.23 13.26
C ASP A 340 -6.79 15.05 14.13
N GLY A 341 -5.67 15.15 14.82
CA GLY A 341 -5.09 14.09 15.64
C GLY A 341 -3.63 13.79 15.31
N ASP A 342 -3.10 12.74 15.92
CA ASP A 342 -1.68 12.38 15.94
C ASP A 342 -1.38 10.95 15.48
N ALA A 343 -2.39 10.09 15.24
CA ALA A 343 -2.16 8.75 14.74
C ALA A 343 -1.47 8.76 13.37
N ASN A 344 -0.45 7.93 13.23
CA ASN A 344 0.41 7.93 12.07
C ASN A 344 0.95 6.53 11.74
N LEU A 345 1.74 6.45 10.67
CA LEU A 345 2.30 5.21 10.14
C LEU A 345 3.30 4.49 11.06
N THR A 346 3.76 5.10 12.13
CA THR A 346 4.64 4.44 13.11
C THR A 346 3.85 3.74 14.23
N GLY A 347 2.59 4.09 14.39
CA GLY A 347 1.73 3.63 15.49
C GLY A 347 2.02 4.30 16.83
N THR A 348 3.05 5.14 16.92
CA THR A 348 3.39 5.87 18.15
C THR A 348 2.86 7.30 18.07
N PRO A 349 2.46 7.90 19.23
CA PRO A 349 1.94 9.25 19.24
C PRO A 349 2.87 10.26 18.55
N GLY A 350 2.29 11.11 17.71
CA GLY A 350 2.98 12.22 17.08
C GLY A 350 2.65 13.56 17.73
N ALA A 351 2.77 14.63 16.98
CA ALA A 351 2.20 15.91 17.36
C ALA A 351 0.70 15.93 17.02
N ASP A 352 -0.15 16.25 17.97
CA ASP A 352 -1.57 16.44 17.75
C ASP A 352 -1.79 17.72 16.94
N VAL A 353 -2.02 17.58 15.65
CA VAL A 353 -2.09 18.68 14.70
C VAL A 353 -3.29 18.58 13.77
N GLN A 354 -3.78 19.75 13.35
CA GLN A 354 -4.73 19.83 12.27
C GLN A 354 -4.01 20.09 10.95
N SER A 355 -4.35 19.33 9.92
CA SER A 355 -3.85 19.58 8.58
C SER A 355 -4.99 19.75 7.56
N PHE A 356 -4.64 20.36 6.45
CA PHE A 356 -5.48 20.55 5.28
C PHE A 356 -4.70 20.15 4.04
N SER A 357 -5.32 19.40 3.14
CA SER A 357 -4.67 19.01 1.89
C SER A 357 -5.59 19.15 0.68
N LEU A 358 -4.98 19.55 -0.43
CA LEU A 358 -5.60 19.56 -1.76
C LEU A 358 -4.72 18.73 -2.71
N GLY A 359 -5.22 17.59 -3.11
CA GLY A 359 -4.45 16.61 -3.89
C GLY A 359 -4.99 16.38 -5.29
N VAL A 360 -4.09 15.98 -6.20
CA VAL A 360 -4.42 15.48 -7.53
C VAL A 360 -3.71 14.15 -7.79
N GLN A 361 -4.45 13.21 -8.34
CA GLN A 361 -3.95 11.91 -8.77
C GLN A 361 -4.25 11.72 -10.25
N VAL A 362 -3.22 11.30 -11.00
CA VAL A 362 -3.34 10.91 -12.41
C VAL A 362 -2.60 9.59 -12.61
N GLN A 363 -3.21 8.63 -13.32
CA GLN A 363 -2.52 7.44 -13.84
C GLN A 363 -3.11 7.01 -15.19
N ILE A 364 -2.24 6.51 -16.05
CA ILE A 364 -2.56 6.09 -17.42
C ILE A 364 -1.96 4.72 -17.73
#